data_ab39a8ea9df1b5f82af095fa920ca9ea
#
_entry.id   ab39a8ea9df1b5f82af095fa920ca9ea
#
_cell.length_a   1.000
_cell.length_b   1.000
_cell.length_c   1.000
_cell.angle_alpha   90.00
_cell.angle_beta   90.00
_cell.angle_gamma   90.00
#
_symmetry.space_group_name_H-M   'P 1'
#
loop_
_entity.id
_entity.type
_entity.pdbx_description
1 polymer ?
#
loop_
_entity_poly.entity_id
_entity_poly.type
_entity_poly.pdbx_seq_one_letter_code
_entity_poly.pdbx_strand_id
1 'polypeptide(L)'
;SNRDVIVVEHLNKHKGSLDVTIKNEAGHFGKIDLQGPKSADILRKAMEKPDLLNGMKYFHFLGDYDPAKNHDVHLKGGIPVLISRTGYTGELGFEILCPNDKTLEVWNLLMKSGGDDILPCGLAARDSLRMGAMLPLSQQDIGPWPFVNTPWDFALPRDKEGKLTKSFIGSDIYKNPPESYTFAYCGFDPRKVDAHSGAKVLLDGK
;
A
#
# COMPACT_ATOMS: atom_id res chain seq x y z
N SER A 1 5.61 -4.87 -8.72
CA SER A 1 5.77 -5.99 -7.77
C SER A 1 6.43 -7.15 -8.50
N ASN A 2 7.40 -7.81 -7.90
CA ASN A 2 7.98 -9.04 -8.46
C ASN A 2 7.07 -10.29 -8.26
N ARG A 3 5.82 -10.08 -7.91
CA ARG A 3 4.81 -11.13 -7.68
C ARG A 3 3.62 -11.05 -8.63
N ASP A 4 3.66 -10.15 -9.58
CA ASP A 4 2.58 -9.94 -10.55
C ASP A 4 2.24 -11.21 -11.33
N VAL A 5 3.24 -11.96 -11.80
CA VAL A 5 3.04 -13.23 -12.52
C VAL A 5 2.29 -14.25 -11.64
N ILE A 6 2.77 -14.46 -10.40
CA ILE A 6 2.15 -15.42 -9.45
C ILE A 6 0.70 -15.03 -9.15
N VAL A 7 0.42 -13.73 -8.99
CA VAL A 7 -0.94 -13.22 -8.73
C VAL A 7 -1.84 -13.49 -9.94
N VAL A 8 -1.37 -13.19 -11.15
CA VAL A 8 -2.14 -13.44 -12.39
C VAL A 8 -2.43 -14.93 -12.58
N GLU A 9 -1.44 -15.79 -12.36
CA GLU A 9 -1.62 -17.25 -12.42
C GLU A 9 -2.65 -17.72 -11.40
N HIS A 10 -2.55 -17.26 -10.15
CA HIS A 10 -3.49 -17.60 -9.09
C HIS A 10 -4.92 -17.18 -9.44
N LEU A 11 -5.11 -15.95 -9.91
CA LEU A 11 -6.42 -15.43 -10.29
C LEU A 11 -7.01 -16.23 -11.49
N ASN A 12 -6.21 -16.51 -12.51
CA ASN A 12 -6.65 -17.30 -13.65
C ASN A 12 -7.03 -18.73 -13.25
N LYS A 13 -6.29 -19.36 -12.33
CA LYS A 13 -6.60 -20.68 -11.80
C LYS A 13 -7.97 -20.72 -11.11
N HIS A 14 -8.37 -19.64 -10.46
CA HIS A 14 -9.54 -19.61 -9.59
C HIS A 14 -10.74 -18.85 -10.17
N LYS A 15 -10.61 -18.21 -11.32
CA LYS A 15 -11.74 -17.50 -11.95
C LYS A 15 -12.86 -18.42 -12.43
N GLY A 16 -12.56 -19.70 -12.67
CA GLY A 16 -13.56 -20.66 -13.13
C GLY A 16 -14.28 -20.22 -14.41
N SER A 17 -15.61 -20.28 -14.39
CA SER A 17 -16.49 -19.86 -15.50
C SER A 17 -16.88 -18.37 -15.47
N LEU A 18 -16.29 -17.56 -14.59
CA LEU A 18 -16.58 -16.12 -14.55
C LEU A 18 -16.12 -15.45 -15.86
N ASP A 19 -17.00 -14.64 -16.44
CA ASP A 19 -16.68 -13.81 -17.60
C ASP A 19 -15.88 -12.57 -17.15
N VAL A 20 -14.59 -12.81 -16.88
CA VAL A 20 -13.63 -11.78 -16.46
C VAL A 20 -12.32 -11.92 -17.24
N THR A 21 -11.75 -10.81 -17.60
CA THR A 21 -10.41 -10.71 -18.19
C THR A 21 -9.42 -10.25 -17.14
N ILE A 22 -8.33 -11.00 -16.96
CA ILE A 22 -7.24 -10.70 -16.04
C ILE A 22 -6.02 -10.33 -16.87
N LYS A 23 -5.51 -9.10 -16.70
CA LYS A 23 -4.33 -8.59 -17.42
C LYS A 23 -3.23 -8.23 -16.44
N ASN A 24 -1.99 -8.50 -16.84
CA ASN A 24 -0.82 -7.97 -16.15
C ASN A 24 -0.48 -6.60 -16.75
N GLU A 25 -0.65 -5.57 -15.98
CA GLU A 25 -0.35 -4.18 -16.36
C GLU A 25 1.03 -3.72 -15.86
N ALA A 26 1.82 -4.62 -15.26
CA ALA A 26 3.17 -4.29 -14.80
C ALA A 26 4.03 -3.81 -16.00
N GLY A 27 4.67 -2.66 -15.82
CA GLY A 27 5.47 -2.02 -16.88
C GLY A 27 4.72 -1.00 -17.74
N HIS A 28 3.38 -0.93 -17.68
CA HIS A 28 2.61 0.08 -18.40
C HIS A 28 2.47 1.38 -17.63
N PHE A 29 2.68 1.37 -16.32
CA PHE A 29 2.61 2.56 -15.47
C PHE A 29 3.80 2.69 -14.53
N GLY A 30 4.14 3.93 -14.17
CA GLY A 30 4.98 4.26 -13.05
C GLY A 30 4.14 4.54 -11.80
N LYS A 31 4.68 4.24 -10.63
CA LYS A 31 4.05 4.52 -9.35
C LYS A 31 4.96 5.36 -8.47
N ILE A 32 4.43 6.46 -7.94
CA ILE A 32 5.12 7.34 -6.99
C ILE A 32 4.26 7.45 -5.73
N ASP A 33 4.90 7.25 -4.59
CA ASP A 33 4.28 7.44 -3.29
C ASP A 33 4.64 8.82 -2.75
N LEU A 34 3.65 9.69 -2.57
CA LEU A 34 3.77 11.00 -1.93
C LEU A 34 3.14 10.92 -0.55
N GLN A 35 3.95 10.82 0.49
CA GLN A 35 3.51 10.52 1.85
C GLN A 35 3.95 11.61 2.83
N GLY A 36 3.16 11.84 3.89
CA GLY A 36 3.44 12.78 4.95
C GLY A 36 2.39 13.89 5.07
N PRO A 37 2.43 14.68 6.15
CA PRO A 37 1.37 15.65 6.49
C PRO A 37 1.18 16.75 5.44
N LYS A 38 2.21 17.10 4.67
CA LYS A 38 2.15 18.11 3.60
C LYS A 38 1.80 17.53 2.21
N SER A 39 1.59 16.23 2.10
CA SER A 39 1.36 15.54 0.82
C SER A 39 0.17 16.11 0.05
N ALA A 40 -0.93 16.43 0.72
CA ALA A 40 -2.12 17.01 0.08
C ALA A 40 -1.85 18.39 -0.51
N ASP A 41 -1.12 19.25 0.19
CA ASP A 41 -0.80 20.60 -0.28
C ASP A 41 0.17 20.57 -1.46
N ILE A 42 1.15 19.67 -1.41
CA ILE A 42 2.10 19.47 -2.51
C ILE A 42 1.38 18.95 -3.74
N LEU A 43 0.51 17.94 -3.57
CA LEU A 43 -0.24 17.36 -4.68
C LEU A 43 -1.18 18.39 -5.33
N ARG A 44 -1.90 19.22 -4.53
CA ARG A 44 -2.74 20.31 -5.06
C ARG A 44 -1.93 21.28 -5.92
N LYS A 45 -0.72 21.65 -5.52
CA LYS A 45 0.16 22.51 -6.31
C LYS A 45 0.55 21.89 -7.65
N ALA A 46 0.62 20.55 -7.73
CA ALA A 46 0.97 19.82 -8.94
C ALA A 46 -0.23 19.52 -9.86
N MET A 47 -1.46 19.56 -9.37
CA MET A 47 -2.67 19.26 -10.13
C MET A 47 -3.15 20.45 -10.98
N GLU A 48 -3.81 20.15 -12.10
CA GLU A 48 -4.56 21.15 -12.89
C GLU A 48 -5.88 21.54 -12.20
N LYS A 49 -6.56 20.56 -11.62
CA LYS A 49 -7.83 20.74 -10.89
C LYS A 49 -7.68 20.31 -9.42
N PRO A 50 -7.07 21.13 -8.55
CA PRO A 50 -6.78 20.75 -7.17
C PRO A 50 -8.01 20.45 -6.31
N ASP A 51 -9.16 21.03 -6.64
CA ASP A 51 -10.42 20.84 -5.92
C ASP A 51 -10.96 19.42 -6.00
N LEU A 52 -10.50 18.60 -6.95
CA LEU A 52 -10.85 17.18 -7.02
C LEU A 52 -10.39 16.39 -5.80
N LEU A 53 -9.41 16.87 -5.04
CA LEU A 53 -8.99 16.24 -3.78
C LEU A 53 -9.93 16.56 -2.61
N ASN A 54 -10.83 17.52 -2.75
CA ASN A 54 -11.73 17.90 -1.67
C ASN A 54 -12.71 16.77 -1.35
N GLY A 55 -12.78 16.39 -0.08
CA GLY A 55 -13.66 15.29 0.36
C GLY A 55 -13.22 13.88 -0.03
N MET A 56 -12.07 13.71 -0.68
CA MET A 56 -11.53 12.40 -0.99
C MET A 56 -11.26 11.61 0.31
N LYS A 57 -11.90 10.46 0.44
CA LYS A 57 -11.78 9.61 1.63
C LYS A 57 -10.59 8.64 1.51
N TYR A 58 -10.13 8.09 2.63
CA TYR A 58 -9.16 6.99 2.63
C TYR A 58 -9.67 5.80 1.80
N PHE A 59 -8.76 5.11 1.13
CA PHE A 59 -9.02 3.95 0.25
C PHE A 59 -9.91 4.27 -0.95
N HIS A 60 -10.04 5.56 -1.32
CA HIS A 60 -10.66 5.98 -2.57
C HIS A 60 -9.59 6.41 -3.57
N PHE A 61 -9.92 6.38 -4.84
CA PHE A 61 -9.07 6.85 -5.92
C PHE A 61 -9.84 7.73 -6.90
N LEU A 62 -9.09 8.52 -7.68
CA LEU A 62 -9.59 9.42 -8.72
C LEU A 62 -8.78 9.20 -9.99
N GLY A 63 -9.42 9.34 -11.15
CA GLY A 63 -8.77 9.32 -12.46
C GLY A 63 -8.31 7.93 -12.91
N ASP A 64 -7.51 7.95 -13.96
CA ASP A 64 -6.85 6.79 -14.55
C ASP A 64 -5.51 7.25 -15.14
N TYR A 65 -4.50 6.41 -15.15
CA TYR A 65 -3.22 6.68 -15.81
C TYR A 65 -3.30 6.45 -17.33
N ASP A 66 -4.31 5.71 -17.81
CA ASP A 66 -4.58 5.52 -19.24
C ASP A 66 -5.28 6.77 -19.79
N PRO A 67 -4.66 7.53 -20.71
CA PRO A 67 -5.24 8.76 -21.25
C PRO A 67 -6.56 8.52 -21.98
N ALA A 68 -6.82 7.32 -22.47
CA ALA A 68 -8.08 6.98 -23.13
C ALA A 68 -9.25 6.85 -22.15
N LYS A 69 -8.97 6.65 -20.87
CA LYS A 69 -9.97 6.47 -19.80
C LYS A 69 -10.05 7.66 -18.85
N ASN A 70 -9.00 8.48 -18.79
CA ASN A 70 -8.95 9.63 -17.89
C ASN A 70 -9.47 10.89 -18.58
N HIS A 71 -10.53 11.46 -18.03
CA HIS A 71 -11.15 12.66 -18.60
C HIS A 71 -10.92 13.93 -17.75
N ASP A 72 -10.57 13.79 -16.47
CA ASP A 72 -10.61 14.93 -15.54
C ASP A 72 -9.39 15.08 -14.62
N VAL A 73 -8.65 14.01 -14.35
CA VAL A 73 -7.60 14.02 -13.34
C VAL A 73 -6.23 14.08 -13.97
N HIS A 74 -5.68 15.29 -14.05
CA HIS A 74 -4.36 15.54 -14.65
C HIS A 74 -3.45 16.31 -13.68
N LEU A 75 -2.19 16.00 -13.73
CA LEU A 75 -1.15 16.89 -13.22
C LEU A 75 -0.84 17.96 -14.27
N LYS A 76 -0.23 19.06 -13.82
CA LYS A 76 0.19 20.16 -14.69
C LYS A 76 1.01 19.65 -15.87
N GLY A 77 0.72 20.15 -17.06
CA GLY A 77 1.27 19.64 -18.30
C GLY A 77 0.41 18.56 -18.97
N GLY A 78 -0.84 18.39 -18.54
CA GLY A 78 -1.78 17.44 -19.15
C GLY A 78 -1.46 15.97 -18.85
N ILE A 79 -0.69 15.66 -17.81
CA ILE A 79 -0.26 14.28 -17.50
C ILE A 79 -1.43 13.54 -16.82
N PRO A 80 -2.01 12.51 -17.46
CA PRO A 80 -3.09 11.74 -16.86
C PRO A 80 -2.55 10.91 -15.69
N VAL A 81 -3.30 10.89 -14.58
CA VAL A 81 -2.91 10.13 -13.39
C VAL A 81 -4.11 9.47 -12.72
N LEU A 82 -3.86 8.33 -12.10
CA LEU A 82 -4.72 7.78 -11.06
C LEU A 82 -4.09 8.17 -9.72
N ILE A 83 -4.87 8.84 -8.89
CA ILE A 83 -4.47 9.24 -7.54
C ILE A 83 -5.27 8.43 -6.54
N SER A 84 -4.61 7.65 -5.72
CA SER A 84 -5.23 6.88 -4.64
C SER A 84 -4.85 7.48 -3.27
N ARG A 85 -5.84 7.67 -2.38
CA ARG A 85 -5.58 8.09 -1.00
C ARG A 85 -5.22 6.88 -0.15
N THR A 86 -4.08 6.32 -0.44
CA THR A 86 -3.48 5.13 0.18
C THR A 86 -2.00 5.35 0.42
N GLY A 87 -1.38 4.46 1.19
CA GLY A 87 0.04 4.50 1.47
C GLY A 87 0.47 3.33 2.35
N TYR A 88 1.78 3.23 2.55
CA TYR A 88 2.39 2.18 3.36
C TYR A 88 3.37 2.76 4.40
N THR A 89 2.94 3.85 5.04
CA THR A 89 3.78 4.60 5.99
C THR A 89 3.07 4.91 7.32
N GLY A 90 1.76 4.67 7.38
CA GLY A 90 0.93 5.12 8.50
C GLY A 90 0.61 6.61 8.49
N GLU A 91 1.17 7.36 7.54
CA GLU A 91 0.97 8.79 7.38
C GLU A 91 -0.13 9.12 6.36
N LEU A 92 -0.60 10.37 6.40
CA LEU A 92 -1.41 10.92 5.31
C LEU A 92 -0.61 10.87 4.01
N GLY A 93 -1.21 10.38 2.94
CA GLY A 93 -0.51 10.32 1.68
C GLY A 93 -1.34 9.85 0.51
N PHE A 94 -0.66 9.81 -0.63
CA PHE A 94 -1.24 9.42 -1.91
C PHE A 94 -0.27 8.52 -2.67
N GLU A 95 -0.84 7.56 -3.37
CA GLU A 95 -0.16 6.76 -4.39
C GLU A 95 -0.60 7.29 -5.75
N ILE A 96 0.35 7.65 -6.58
CA ILE A 96 0.13 8.28 -7.88
C ILE A 96 0.62 7.33 -8.97
N LEU A 97 -0.29 6.86 -9.81
CA LEU A 97 0.04 6.07 -10.98
C LEU A 97 -0.03 6.98 -12.22
N CYS A 98 0.97 6.89 -13.07
CA CYS A 98 1.06 7.66 -14.31
C CYS A 98 1.58 6.77 -15.45
N PRO A 99 1.44 7.17 -16.73
CA PRO A 99 2.10 6.46 -17.84
C PRO A 99 3.59 6.26 -17.53
N ASN A 100 4.12 5.09 -17.86
CA ASN A 100 5.49 4.73 -17.48
C ASN A 100 6.54 5.70 -18.00
N ASP A 101 6.39 6.19 -19.23
CA ASP A 101 7.26 7.19 -19.85
C ASP A 101 7.18 8.59 -19.20
N LYS A 102 6.15 8.84 -18.38
CA LYS A 102 5.93 10.10 -17.65
C LYS A 102 6.43 10.08 -16.20
N THR A 103 6.92 8.95 -15.72
CA THR A 103 7.30 8.78 -14.31
C THR A 103 8.33 9.81 -13.84
N LEU A 104 9.37 10.08 -14.62
CA LEU A 104 10.39 11.07 -14.27
C LEU A 104 9.84 12.51 -14.29
N GLU A 105 8.96 12.82 -15.24
CA GLU A 105 8.32 14.13 -15.33
C GLU A 105 7.43 14.39 -14.12
N VAL A 106 6.63 13.39 -13.70
CA VAL A 106 5.80 13.45 -12.49
C VAL A 106 6.67 13.60 -11.23
N TRP A 107 7.74 12.84 -11.11
CA TRP A 107 8.69 12.97 -10.01
C TRP A 107 9.22 14.40 -9.89
N ASN A 108 9.74 14.96 -10.97
CA ASN A 108 10.30 16.30 -11.00
C ASN A 108 9.25 17.38 -10.69
N LEU A 109 8.02 17.20 -11.19
CA LEU A 109 6.91 18.09 -10.90
C LEU A 109 6.56 18.10 -9.40
N LEU A 110 6.50 16.94 -8.76
CA LEU A 110 6.22 16.82 -7.33
C LEU A 110 7.36 17.43 -6.50
N MET A 111 8.60 17.13 -6.82
CA MET A 111 9.77 17.73 -6.16
C MET A 111 9.77 19.25 -6.26
N LYS A 112 9.48 19.80 -7.44
CA LYS A 112 9.35 21.24 -7.65
C LYS A 112 8.17 21.84 -6.87
N SER A 113 7.04 21.14 -6.82
CA SER A 113 5.83 21.61 -6.12
C SER A 113 6.00 21.62 -4.59
N GLY A 114 6.81 20.71 -4.08
CA GLY A 114 7.12 20.58 -2.65
C GLY A 114 8.24 21.52 -2.19
N GLY A 115 9.22 21.82 -3.02
CA GLY A 115 10.37 22.64 -2.63
C GLY A 115 11.07 22.08 -1.38
N ASP A 116 11.18 22.89 -0.34
CA ASP A 116 11.81 22.50 0.93
C ASP A 116 10.92 21.58 1.80
N ASP A 117 9.66 21.40 1.42
CA ASP A 117 8.68 20.59 2.15
C ASP A 117 8.65 19.12 1.71
N ILE A 118 9.48 18.72 0.75
CA ILE A 118 9.55 17.37 0.20
C ILE A 118 10.98 16.87 0.16
N LEU A 119 11.16 15.59 0.49
CA LEU A 119 12.46 14.92 0.40
C LEU A 119 12.32 13.58 -0.33
N PRO A 120 13.25 13.21 -1.21
CA PRO A 120 13.32 11.87 -1.74
C PRO A 120 13.68 10.89 -0.63
N CYS A 121 12.90 9.80 -0.51
CA CYS A 121 13.07 8.80 0.53
C CYS A 121 13.38 7.43 -0.10
N GLY A 122 14.36 6.73 0.44
CA GLY A 122 14.70 5.38 0.04
C GLY A 122 13.83 4.30 0.74
N LEU A 123 14.03 3.06 0.35
CA LEU A 123 13.29 1.92 0.88
C LEU A 123 13.48 1.75 2.40
N ALA A 124 14.66 2.04 2.95
CA ALA A 124 14.91 1.94 4.38
C ALA A 124 14.07 2.94 5.19
N ALA A 125 13.89 4.17 4.69
CA ALA A 125 13.01 5.15 5.32
C ALA A 125 11.55 4.68 5.33
N ARG A 126 11.06 4.14 4.19
CA ARG A 126 9.72 3.55 4.08
C ARG A 126 9.56 2.35 5.02
N ASP A 127 10.58 1.51 5.12
CA ASP A 127 10.56 0.33 6.00
C ASP A 127 10.48 0.72 7.48
N SER A 128 11.24 1.72 7.89
CA SER A 128 11.14 2.28 9.25
C SER A 128 9.74 2.85 9.57
N LEU A 129 9.16 3.61 8.65
CA LEU A 129 7.83 4.20 8.84
C LEU A 129 6.73 3.12 8.91
N ARG A 130 6.73 2.16 7.98
CA ARG A 130 5.71 1.10 7.96
C ARG A 130 5.78 0.23 9.21
N MET A 131 6.98 -0.06 9.74
CA MET A 131 7.15 -0.81 10.98
C MET A 131 6.56 -0.05 12.17
N GLY A 132 6.85 1.24 12.29
CA GLY A 132 6.27 2.09 13.33
C GLY A 132 4.73 2.16 13.27
N ALA A 133 4.16 2.00 12.08
CA ALA A 133 2.71 1.94 11.86
C ALA A 133 2.12 0.52 11.97
N MET A 134 2.90 -0.47 12.38
CA MET A 134 2.46 -1.88 12.47
C MET A 134 1.97 -2.47 11.14
N LEU A 135 2.57 -2.06 10.03
CA LEU A 135 2.25 -2.57 8.70
C LEU A 135 3.25 -3.66 8.30
N PRO A 136 2.90 -4.95 8.42
CA PRO A 136 3.84 -6.04 8.12
C PRO A 136 4.15 -6.16 6.63
N LEU A 137 5.37 -6.55 6.31
CA LEU A 137 5.83 -6.82 4.96
C LEU A 137 5.64 -8.31 4.64
N SER A 138 5.02 -8.61 3.51
CA SER A 138 4.52 -9.94 3.18
C SER A 138 5.58 -11.06 3.18
N GLN A 139 6.83 -10.78 2.78
CA GLN A 139 7.90 -11.80 2.76
C GLN A 139 8.74 -11.81 4.03
N GLN A 140 9.02 -10.63 4.56
CA GLN A 140 9.94 -10.45 5.67
C GLN A 140 9.27 -10.73 7.02
N ASP A 141 8.06 -10.24 7.20
CA ASP A 141 7.36 -10.32 8.50
C ASP A 141 6.27 -11.39 8.49
N ILE A 142 5.45 -11.47 7.44
CA ILE A 142 4.38 -12.46 7.34
C ILE A 142 4.96 -13.83 6.93
N GLY A 143 5.81 -13.86 5.89
CA GLY A 143 6.42 -15.10 5.40
C GLY A 143 5.39 -16.19 5.10
N PRO A 144 5.56 -17.39 5.68
CA PRO A 144 4.63 -18.52 5.53
C PRO A 144 3.40 -18.43 6.45
N TRP A 145 3.33 -17.41 7.34
CA TRP A 145 2.27 -17.30 8.33
C TRP A 145 0.94 -16.96 7.67
N PRO A 146 -0.16 -17.53 8.14
CA PRO A 146 -1.48 -17.23 7.61
C PRO A 146 -1.92 -15.81 7.94
N PHE A 147 -2.78 -15.26 7.10
CA PHE A 147 -3.34 -13.91 7.25
C PHE A 147 -4.03 -13.68 8.60
N VAL A 148 -4.56 -14.74 9.23
CA VAL A 148 -5.18 -14.69 10.56
C VAL A 148 -4.25 -14.11 11.64
N ASN A 149 -2.94 -14.22 11.45
CA ASN A 149 -1.93 -13.70 12.36
C ASN A 149 -1.51 -12.25 12.05
N THR A 150 -2.12 -11.61 11.05
CA THR A 150 -1.83 -10.23 10.70
C THR A 150 -2.79 -9.26 11.42
N PRO A 151 -2.41 -7.99 11.60
CA PRO A 151 -3.28 -6.99 12.20
C PRO A 151 -4.46 -6.57 11.31
N TRP A 152 -4.63 -7.18 10.15
CA TRP A 152 -5.67 -6.84 9.17
C TRP A 152 -6.91 -7.74 9.25
N ASP A 153 -7.06 -8.53 10.29
CA ASP A 153 -8.24 -9.40 10.50
C ASP A 153 -9.56 -8.61 10.44
N PHE A 154 -9.54 -7.33 10.80
CA PHE A 154 -10.69 -6.42 10.65
C PHE A 154 -11.19 -6.28 9.20
N ALA A 155 -10.36 -6.57 8.20
CA ALA A 155 -10.75 -6.55 6.79
C ALA A 155 -11.61 -7.75 6.38
N LEU A 156 -11.69 -8.78 7.22
CA LEU A 156 -12.50 -9.95 6.97
C LEU A 156 -13.95 -9.71 7.37
N PRO A 157 -14.93 -10.11 6.54
CA PRO A 157 -16.34 -9.93 6.83
C PRO A 157 -16.77 -10.89 7.95
N ARG A 158 -17.02 -10.36 9.14
CA ARG A 158 -17.48 -11.12 10.31
C ARG A 158 -18.83 -10.62 10.80
N ASP A 159 -19.63 -11.52 11.38
CA ASP A 159 -20.82 -11.19 12.13
C ASP A 159 -20.48 -10.73 13.57
N LYS A 160 -21.53 -10.46 14.35
CA LYS A 160 -21.40 -10.02 15.75
C LYS A 160 -20.79 -11.09 16.65
N GLU A 161 -20.92 -12.36 16.29
CA GLU A 161 -20.34 -13.52 16.98
C GLU A 161 -18.90 -13.82 16.53
N GLY A 162 -18.34 -13.02 15.57
CA GLY A 162 -16.99 -13.17 15.07
C GLY A 162 -16.82 -14.23 13.98
N LYS A 163 -17.92 -14.84 13.47
CA LYS A 163 -17.87 -15.81 12.38
C LYS A 163 -17.76 -15.13 11.03
N LEU A 164 -17.05 -15.74 10.11
CA LEU A 164 -17.01 -15.27 8.72
C LEU A 164 -18.40 -15.32 8.09
N THR A 165 -18.86 -14.20 7.52
CA THR A 165 -20.18 -14.07 6.90
C THR A 165 -20.24 -14.58 5.47
N LYS A 166 -19.10 -14.90 4.86
CA LYS A 166 -19.02 -15.48 3.53
C LYS A 166 -17.83 -16.43 3.38
N SER A 167 -17.95 -17.39 2.46
CA SER A 167 -16.87 -18.27 2.07
C SER A 167 -16.04 -17.61 0.94
N PHE A 168 -14.74 -17.79 0.97
CA PHE A 168 -13.79 -17.34 -0.04
C PHE A 168 -12.60 -18.29 -0.09
N ILE A 169 -11.76 -18.18 -1.12
CA ILE A 169 -10.57 -19.02 -1.28
C ILE A 169 -9.63 -18.81 -0.09
N GLY A 170 -9.33 -19.89 0.64
CA GLY A 170 -8.51 -19.83 1.86
C GLY A 170 -9.29 -19.60 3.15
N SER A 171 -10.63 -19.45 3.10
CA SER A 171 -11.45 -19.22 4.32
C SER A 171 -11.40 -20.38 5.34
N ASP A 172 -11.08 -21.59 4.89
CA ASP A 172 -11.05 -22.76 5.77
C ASP A 172 -9.96 -22.70 6.85
N ILE A 173 -8.88 -21.94 6.60
CA ILE A 173 -7.82 -21.73 7.59
C ILE A 173 -8.33 -21.01 8.86
N TYR A 174 -9.42 -20.25 8.75
CA TYR A 174 -10.01 -19.53 9.88
C TYR A 174 -10.94 -20.40 10.74
N LYS A 175 -11.30 -21.59 10.26
CA LYS A 175 -12.08 -22.57 11.03
C LYS A 175 -11.19 -23.31 12.02
N ASN A 176 -9.98 -23.64 11.60
CA ASN A 176 -8.95 -24.30 12.41
C ASN A 176 -7.63 -23.57 12.18
N PRO A 177 -7.42 -22.39 12.78
CA PRO A 177 -6.20 -21.63 12.58
C PRO A 177 -5.02 -22.45 13.14
N PRO A 178 -3.89 -22.45 12.42
CA PRO A 178 -2.64 -22.97 12.98
C PRO A 178 -2.25 -22.12 14.20
N GLU A 179 -1.12 -22.46 14.84
CA GLU A 179 -0.59 -21.67 15.96
C GLU A 179 -0.77 -20.15 15.70
N SER A 180 -1.33 -19.47 16.69
CA SER A 180 -1.53 -18.02 16.58
C SER A 180 -0.29 -17.28 17.05
N TYR A 181 0.14 -16.31 16.25
CA TYR A 181 1.22 -15.38 16.57
C TYR A 181 0.65 -13.97 16.60
N THR A 182 1.23 -13.14 17.43
CA THR A 182 0.87 -11.73 17.50
C THR A 182 2.04 -10.89 16.99
N PHE A 183 1.76 -10.01 16.04
CA PHE A 183 2.71 -8.99 15.66
C PHE A 183 2.72 -7.89 16.72
N ALA A 184 3.91 -7.58 17.23
CA ALA A 184 4.12 -6.50 18.17
C ALA A 184 5.25 -5.59 17.70
N TYR A 185 5.10 -4.29 17.94
CA TYR A 185 6.17 -3.34 17.74
C TYR A 185 6.99 -3.24 19.04
N CYS A 186 8.28 -3.50 18.93
CA CYS A 186 9.21 -3.33 20.03
C CYS A 186 10.10 -2.12 19.75
N GLY A 187 9.91 -1.05 20.50
CA GLY A 187 10.78 0.13 20.47
C GLY A 187 12.02 -0.11 21.32
N PHE A 188 13.22 0.13 20.79
CA PHE A 188 14.48 0.06 21.52
C PHE A 188 15.45 1.14 21.03
N ASP A 189 16.42 1.47 21.87
CA ASP A 189 17.52 2.35 21.48
C ASP A 189 18.59 1.53 20.70
N PRO A 190 18.74 1.72 19.39
CA PRO A 190 19.67 0.92 18.57
C PRO A 190 21.14 1.12 18.94
N ARG A 191 21.46 2.15 19.74
CA ARG A 191 22.81 2.36 20.28
C ARG A 191 23.12 1.46 21.47
N LYS A 192 22.11 0.87 22.10
CA LYS A 192 22.21 0.05 23.30
C LYS A 192 21.89 -1.42 23.06
N VAL A 193 21.10 -1.72 22.03
CA VAL A 193 20.59 -3.05 21.76
C VAL A 193 20.83 -3.38 20.29
N ASP A 194 21.50 -4.49 20.04
CA ASP A 194 21.64 -5.08 18.70
C ASP A 194 20.55 -6.14 18.52
N ALA A 195 19.39 -5.71 18.03
CA ALA A 195 18.29 -6.61 17.74
C ALA A 195 18.52 -7.30 16.38
N HIS A 196 18.56 -8.62 16.38
CA HIS A 196 18.75 -9.44 15.18
C HIS A 196 17.67 -10.52 15.07
N SER A 197 17.56 -11.11 13.89
CA SER A 197 16.61 -12.21 13.66
C SER A 197 16.90 -13.38 14.61
N GLY A 198 15.83 -13.86 15.29
CA GLY A 198 15.93 -14.92 16.29
C GLY A 198 16.32 -14.46 17.70
N ALA A 199 16.52 -13.16 17.91
CA ALA A 199 16.70 -12.64 19.27
C ALA A 199 15.47 -12.93 20.13
N LYS A 200 15.71 -13.33 21.39
CA LYS A 200 14.61 -13.54 22.34
C LYS A 200 14.03 -12.20 22.78
N VAL A 201 12.70 -12.11 22.76
CA VAL A 201 11.96 -10.99 23.33
C VAL A 201 11.46 -11.42 24.72
N LEU A 202 11.86 -10.69 25.75
CA LEU A 202 11.48 -10.98 27.13
C LEU A 202 10.53 -9.87 27.61
N LEU A 203 9.45 -10.26 28.28
CA LEU A 203 8.57 -9.37 29.00
C LEU A 203 8.85 -9.51 30.49
N ASP A 204 9.21 -8.40 31.17
CA ASP A 204 9.55 -8.36 32.59
C ASP A 204 10.65 -9.38 33.00
N GLY A 205 11.64 -9.57 32.11
CA GLY A 205 12.77 -10.47 32.33
C GLY A 205 12.45 -11.96 32.22
N LYS A 206 11.29 -12.32 31.70
CA LYS A 206 10.83 -13.69 31.49
C LYS A 206 10.61 -14.01 30.01
#